data_10da28dd43c6ec7d7d8ec985aa44fef3
#
_entry.id   10da28dd43c6ec7d7d8ec985aa44fef3
#
_cell.length_a   1.000
_cell.length_b   1.000
_cell.length_c   1.000
_cell.angle_alpha   90.00
_cell.angle_beta   90.00
_cell.angle_gamma   90.00
#
_symmetry.space_group_name_H-M   'P 1'
#
loop_
_entity.id
_entity.type
_entity.pdbx_description
1 polymer ?
#
loop_
_entity_poly.entity_id
_entity_poly.type
_entity_poly.pdbx_seq_one_letter_code
_entity_poly.pdbx_strand_id
1 'polypeptide(L)'
;MHLLLTNLINQLQAIHHGKIWATSANFEKKLGEISDEEAFVRPLPDLHSVAEIISHLIAWRRDTIVKIRTGQGSLTMEAAENWLPNDILREKGWPALKAEYFNSLAELIALLQDRDDTFLEETYYDPDFKGNYPFSFVIHGMLHHDLYHLGQLGIVIKLLKGKR
;
A
#
# COMPACT_ATOMS: atom_id res chain seq x y z
N MET A 1 -20.63 -10.79 -14.58
CA MET A 1 -21.07 -9.77 -13.60
C MET A 1 -19.80 -9.25 -12.94
N HIS A 2 -19.68 -7.93 -12.73
CA HIS A 2 -18.43 -7.31 -12.23
C HIS A 2 -18.64 -6.58 -10.88
N LEU A 3 -19.71 -6.93 -10.15
CA LEU A 3 -20.15 -6.13 -8.99
C LEU A 3 -19.16 -6.21 -7.81
N LEU A 4 -18.65 -7.40 -7.51
CA LEU A 4 -17.74 -7.60 -6.37
C LEU A 4 -16.40 -6.93 -6.61
N LEU A 5 -15.79 -7.19 -7.76
CA LEU A 5 -14.50 -6.61 -8.13
C LEU A 5 -14.57 -5.09 -8.28
N THR A 6 -15.66 -4.58 -8.89
CA THR A 6 -15.92 -3.13 -8.96
C THR A 6 -16.00 -2.49 -7.57
N ASN A 7 -16.68 -3.14 -6.61
CA ASN A 7 -16.75 -2.65 -5.24
C ASN A 7 -15.36 -2.61 -4.56
N LEU A 8 -14.53 -3.63 -4.76
CA LEU A 8 -13.18 -3.67 -4.20
C LEU A 8 -12.29 -2.57 -4.80
N ILE A 9 -12.37 -2.35 -6.11
CA ILE A 9 -11.68 -1.23 -6.79
C ILE A 9 -12.11 0.12 -6.23
N ASN A 10 -13.42 0.34 -6.08
CA ASN A 10 -13.97 1.58 -5.53
C ASN A 10 -13.49 1.83 -4.08
N GLN A 11 -13.38 0.78 -3.26
CA GLN A 11 -12.86 0.89 -1.90
C GLN A 11 -11.37 1.22 -1.89
N LEU A 12 -10.55 0.60 -2.75
CA LEU A 12 -9.14 0.95 -2.93
C LEU A 12 -9.00 2.43 -3.32
N GLN A 13 -9.77 2.89 -4.30
CA GLN A 13 -9.76 4.30 -4.71
C GLN A 13 -10.20 5.24 -3.58
N ALA A 14 -11.23 4.87 -2.83
CA ALA A 14 -11.73 5.68 -1.73
C ALA A 14 -10.70 5.89 -0.61
N ILE A 15 -9.94 4.85 -0.24
CA ILE A 15 -8.88 4.93 0.77
C ILE A 15 -7.77 5.88 0.33
N HIS A 16 -7.48 5.96 -0.97
CA HIS A 16 -6.37 6.74 -1.50
C HIS A 16 -6.74 8.19 -1.83
N HIS A 17 -7.89 8.42 -2.45
CA HIS A 17 -8.30 9.74 -2.98
C HIS A 17 -9.69 10.19 -2.54
N GLY A 18 -10.52 9.27 -2.05
CA GLY A 18 -11.94 9.48 -1.81
C GLY A 18 -12.31 9.78 -0.36
N LYS A 19 -13.54 9.41 -0.03
CA LYS A 19 -14.09 9.48 1.33
C LYS A 19 -14.37 8.07 1.82
N ILE A 20 -13.91 7.76 3.03
CA ILE A 20 -14.25 6.53 3.74
C ILE A 20 -15.03 6.87 5.02
N TRP A 21 -15.95 5.99 5.40
CA TRP A 21 -16.81 6.23 6.58
C TRP A 21 -16.01 6.33 7.89
N ALA A 22 -14.95 5.53 8.02
CA ALA A 22 -14.15 5.45 9.24
C ALA A 22 -13.37 6.75 9.56
N THR A 23 -13.04 7.55 8.54
CA THR A 23 -12.26 8.78 8.69
C THR A 23 -12.46 9.69 7.48
N SER A 24 -12.33 11.00 7.69
CA SER A 24 -12.28 11.98 6.59
C SER A 24 -10.92 12.05 5.91
N ALA A 25 -9.91 11.36 6.43
CA ALA A 25 -8.56 11.30 5.88
C ALA A 25 -8.45 10.19 4.85
N ASN A 26 -7.59 10.41 3.86
CA ASN A 26 -7.13 9.43 2.89
C ASN A 26 -5.61 9.60 2.70
N PHE A 27 -4.99 8.70 1.92
CA PHE A 27 -3.54 8.78 1.69
C PHE A 27 -3.11 10.09 1.03
N GLU A 28 -3.83 10.56 0.01
CA GLU A 28 -3.48 11.82 -0.69
C GLU A 28 -3.41 13.01 0.28
N LYS A 29 -4.43 13.16 1.12
CA LYS A 29 -4.45 14.22 2.14
C LYS A 29 -3.31 14.06 3.14
N LYS A 30 -3.10 12.85 3.68
CA LYS A 30 -2.06 12.59 4.66
C LYS A 30 -0.66 12.82 4.11
N LEU A 31 -0.39 12.36 2.89
CA LEU A 31 0.91 12.57 2.25
C LEU A 31 1.12 14.03 1.80
N GLY A 32 0.05 14.80 1.60
CA GLY A 32 0.09 16.24 1.37
C GLY A 32 0.45 17.07 2.61
N GLU A 33 0.28 16.52 3.83
CA GLU A 33 0.63 17.20 5.08
C GLU A 33 2.13 17.16 5.41
N ILE A 34 2.94 16.38 4.67
CA ILE A 34 4.35 16.06 5.00
C ILE A 34 5.30 16.72 4.01
N SER A 35 6.31 17.44 4.52
CA SER A 35 7.41 17.96 3.72
C SER A 35 8.41 16.87 3.31
N ASP A 36 9.29 17.22 2.36
CA ASP A 36 10.32 16.30 1.87
C ASP A 36 11.28 15.85 3.00
N GLU A 37 11.60 16.75 3.94
CA GLU A 37 12.48 16.46 5.09
C GLU A 37 11.73 15.61 6.13
N GLU A 38 10.47 15.95 6.45
CA GLU A 38 9.65 15.26 7.46
C GLU A 38 9.38 13.81 7.08
N ALA A 39 9.28 13.50 5.78
CA ALA A 39 8.96 12.16 5.30
C ALA A 39 9.92 11.08 5.81
N PHE A 40 11.18 11.43 6.02
CA PHE A 40 12.25 10.51 6.44
C PHE A 40 12.55 10.59 7.95
N VAL A 41 11.75 11.30 8.73
CA VAL A 41 11.94 11.40 10.18
C VAL A 41 11.13 10.34 10.89
N ARG A 42 11.80 9.50 11.68
CA ARG A 42 11.12 8.62 12.63
C ARG A 42 10.69 9.44 13.85
N PRO A 43 9.39 9.50 14.18
CA PRO A 43 8.93 10.29 15.33
C PRO A 43 9.42 9.74 16.67
N LEU A 44 9.62 8.42 16.75
CA LEU A 44 10.23 7.68 17.87
C LEU A 44 11.17 6.62 17.29
N PRO A 45 12.20 6.16 18.06
CA PRO A 45 13.17 5.17 17.56
C PRO A 45 12.54 3.89 16.98
N ASP A 46 11.48 3.41 17.62
CA ASP A 46 10.81 2.14 17.28
C ASP A 46 9.63 2.31 16.30
N LEU A 47 9.41 3.53 15.79
CA LEU A 47 8.38 3.79 14.79
C LEU A 47 9.00 4.06 13.43
N HIS A 48 8.39 3.51 12.40
CA HIS A 48 8.76 3.81 11.02
C HIS A 48 8.44 5.26 10.65
N SER A 49 9.23 5.84 9.76
CA SER A 49 8.96 7.11 9.11
C SER A 49 7.82 6.97 8.09
N VAL A 50 7.29 8.11 7.64
CA VAL A 50 6.29 8.13 6.54
C VAL A 50 6.86 7.47 5.28
N ALA A 51 8.11 7.76 4.92
CA ALA A 51 8.77 7.18 3.74
C ALA A 51 8.93 5.66 3.85
N GLU A 52 9.30 5.13 5.01
CA GLU A 52 9.41 3.69 5.24
C GLU A 52 8.05 2.99 5.11
N ILE A 53 6.98 3.56 5.67
CA ILE A 53 5.62 3.01 5.54
C ILE A 53 5.18 3.01 4.07
N ILE A 54 5.41 4.09 3.33
CA ILE A 54 5.03 4.18 1.92
C ILE A 54 5.82 3.20 1.06
N SER A 55 7.13 3.04 1.32
CA SER A 55 7.96 2.04 0.64
C SER A 55 7.45 0.62 0.88
N HIS A 56 7.10 0.29 2.12
CA HIS A 56 6.51 -0.99 2.49
C HIS A 56 5.19 -1.27 1.72
N LEU A 57 4.30 -0.29 1.65
CA LEU A 57 3.06 -0.41 0.89
C LEU A 57 3.31 -0.60 -0.62
N ILE A 58 4.31 0.08 -1.19
CA ILE A 58 4.72 -0.12 -2.58
C ILE A 58 5.20 -1.55 -2.81
N ALA A 59 6.06 -2.08 -1.93
CA ALA A 59 6.61 -3.43 -2.07
C ALA A 59 5.50 -4.50 -2.13
N TRP A 60 4.56 -4.49 -1.18
CA TRP A 60 3.44 -5.45 -1.18
C TRP A 60 2.47 -5.27 -2.34
N ARG A 61 2.24 -4.04 -2.77
CA ARG A 61 1.39 -3.77 -3.94
C ARG A 61 2.05 -4.25 -5.23
N ARG A 62 3.36 -4.06 -5.40
CA ARG A 62 4.10 -4.60 -6.53
C ARG A 62 4.10 -6.12 -6.54
N ASP A 63 4.26 -6.76 -5.38
CA ASP A 63 4.14 -8.21 -5.27
C ASP A 63 2.73 -8.70 -5.63
N THR A 64 1.68 -7.96 -5.24
CA THR A 64 0.31 -8.26 -5.67
C THR A 64 0.15 -8.14 -7.19
N ILE A 65 0.75 -7.13 -7.82
CA ILE A 65 0.77 -6.99 -9.29
C ILE A 65 1.49 -8.18 -9.95
N VAL A 66 2.60 -8.63 -9.38
CA VAL A 66 3.32 -9.82 -9.83
C VAL A 66 2.46 -11.07 -9.70
N LYS A 67 1.78 -11.28 -8.56
CA LYS A 67 0.82 -12.37 -8.34
C LYS A 67 -0.28 -12.40 -9.42
N ILE A 68 -0.86 -11.24 -9.74
CA ILE A 68 -1.91 -11.13 -10.78
C ILE A 68 -1.39 -11.50 -12.17
N ARG A 69 -0.15 -11.14 -12.48
CA ARG A 69 0.46 -11.38 -13.80
C ARG A 69 0.99 -12.78 -14.00
N THR A 70 1.50 -13.39 -12.95
CA THR A 70 2.29 -14.63 -13.04
C THR A 70 1.67 -15.82 -12.29
N GLY A 71 0.67 -15.58 -11.45
CA GLY A 71 0.12 -16.59 -10.54
C GLY A 71 1.02 -16.93 -9.35
N GLN A 72 2.10 -16.18 -9.12
CA GLN A 72 3.05 -16.44 -8.03
C GLN A 72 3.60 -15.14 -7.44
N GLY A 73 3.62 -15.03 -6.12
CA GLY A 73 4.32 -13.96 -5.40
C GLY A 73 5.81 -14.21 -5.26
N SER A 74 6.53 -13.18 -4.84
CA SER A 74 7.99 -13.24 -4.60
C SER A 74 8.41 -12.61 -3.27
N LEU A 75 7.61 -11.71 -2.70
CA LEU A 75 7.92 -11.01 -1.45
C LEU A 75 7.54 -11.87 -0.24
N THR A 76 8.38 -11.81 0.80
CA THR A 76 8.13 -12.40 2.12
C THR A 76 8.33 -11.35 3.22
N MET A 77 7.85 -11.63 4.42
CA MET A 77 8.03 -10.74 5.59
C MET A 77 9.50 -10.51 5.93
N GLU A 78 10.38 -11.49 5.66
CA GLU A 78 11.83 -11.41 5.91
C GLU A 78 12.62 -10.76 4.77
N ALA A 79 11.98 -10.48 3.64
CA ALA A 79 12.66 -9.86 2.50
C ALA A 79 13.15 -8.44 2.85
N ALA A 80 14.36 -8.09 2.41
CA ALA A 80 14.94 -6.77 2.66
C ALA A 80 14.07 -5.64 2.08
N GLU A 81 13.41 -5.90 0.96
CA GLU A 81 12.52 -4.96 0.27
C GLU A 81 11.24 -4.67 1.06
N ASN A 82 10.89 -5.52 2.04
CA ASN A 82 9.72 -5.32 2.89
C ASN A 82 9.82 -4.00 3.69
N TRP A 83 11.01 -3.71 4.22
CA TRP A 83 11.26 -2.48 4.98
C TRP A 83 12.59 -1.84 4.59
N LEU A 84 12.59 -1.06 3.50
CA LEU A 84 13.79 -0.30 3.10
C LEU A 84 14.08 0.82 4.10
N PRO A 85 15.34 0.98 4.56
CA PRO A 85 15.71 2.02 5.51
C PRO A 85 15.75 3.41 4.87
N ASN A 86 15.65 4.44 5.70
CA ASN A 86 15.55 5.84 5.27
C ASN A 86 16.74 6.35 4.45
N ASP A 87 17.96 5.84 4.68
CA ASP A 87 19.14 6.22 3.90
C ASP A 87 18.98 5.84 2.42
N ILE A 88 18.55 4.62 2.13
CA ILE A 88 18.23 4.17 0.75
C ILE A 88 17.07 4.99 0.16
N LEU A 89 16.01 5.22 0.95
CA LEU A 89 14.83 5.95 0.47
C LEU A 89 15.12 7.43 0.18
N ARG A 90 16.06 8.05 0.90
CA ARG A 90 16.50 9.44 0.66
C ARG A 90 17.18 9.62 -0.68
N GLU A 91 17.92 8.62 -1.17
CA GLU A 91 18.54 8.67 -2.50
C GLU A 91 17.50 8.81 -3.60
N LYS A 92 16.34 8.18 -3.42
CA LYS A 92 15.21 8.30 -4.35
C LYS A 92 14.47 9.63 -4.23
N GLY A 93 14.37 10.16 -3.02
CA GLY A 93 13.67 11.39 -2.70
C GLY A 93 12.14 11.20 -2.51
N TRP A 94 11.56 12.07 -1.67
CA TRP A 94 10.15 11.97 -1.30
C TRP A 94 9.17 12.17 -2.47
N PRO A 95 9.37 13.16 -3.39
CA PRO A 95 8.48 13.31 -4.54
C PRO A 95 8.42 12.07 -5.44
N ALA A 96 9.56 11.42 -5.69
CA ALA A 96 9.62 10.22 -6.51
C ALA A 96 8.95 9.03 -5.81
N LEU A 97 9.13 8.88 -4.49
CA LEU A 97 8.49 7.84 -3.71
C LEU A 97 6.96 7.99 -3.68
N LYS A 98 6.45 9.23 -3.50
CA LYS A 98 5.01 9.52 -3.61
C LYS A 98 4.45 9.17 -4.99
N ALA A 99 5.15 9.57 -6.05
CA ALA A 99 4.73 9.28 -7.42
C ALA A 99 4.67 7.76 -7.66
N GLU A 100 5.68 7.01 -7.21
CA GLU A 100 5.69 5.55 -7.32
C GLU A 100 4.54 4.90 -6.56
N TYR A 101 4.22 5.41 -5.36
CA TYR A 101 3.09 4.90 -4.56
C TYR A 101 1.77 5.00 -5.33
N PHE A 102 1.45 6.17 -5.89
CA PHE A 102 0.22 6.35 -6.64
C PHE A 102 0.23 5.64 -8.00
N ASN A 103 1.38 5.58 -8.67
CA ASN A 103 1.52 4.84 -9.93
C ASN A 103 1.30 3.34 -9.73
N SER A 104 1.83 2.76 -8.66
CA SER A 104 1.60 1.35 -8.33
C SER A 104 0.12 1.05 -8.05
N LEU A 105 -0.61 1.98 -7.44
CA LEU A 105 -2.06 1.87 -7.26
C LEU A 105 -2.80 1.91 -8.61
N ALA A 106 -2.46 2.87 -9.45
CA ALA A 106 -3.09 3.01 -10.77
C ALA A 106 -2.86 1.74 -11.62
N GLU A 107 -1.65 1.17 -11.57
CA GLU A 107 -1.31 -0.07 -12.24
C GLU A 107 -2.13 -1.27 -11.71
N LEU A 108 -2.24 -1.41 -10.39
CA LEU A 108 -3.07 -2.45 -9.78
C LEU A 108 -4.54 -2.32 -10.19
N ILE A 109 -5.10 -1.11 -10.12
CA ILE A 109 -6.49 -0.85 -10.51
C ILE A 109 -6.72 -1.19 -11.99
N ALA A 110 -5.82 -0.79 -12.89
CA ALA A 110 -5.93 -1.11 -14.31
C ALA A 110 -5.97 -2.62 -14.55
N LEU A 111 -5.08 -3.39 -13.88
CA LEU A 111 -5.08 -4.85 -13.98
C LEU A 111 -6.38 -5.50 -13.47
N LEU A 112 -6.99 -4.92 -12.42
CA LEU A 112 -8.25 -5.43 -11.88
C LEU A 112 -9.46 -5.05 -12.75
N GLN A 113 -9.44 -3.89 -13.40
CA GLN A 113 -10.52 -3.44 -14.31
C GLN A 113 -10.67 -4.33 -15.54
N ASP A 114 -9.59 -4.99 -15.96
CA ASP A 114 -9.60 -5.93 -17.09
C ASP A 114 -10.11 -7.33 -16.70
N ARG A 115 -10.56 -7.54 -15.45
CA ARG A 115 -11.03 -8.81 -14.90
C ARG A 115 -12.52 -8.77 -14.57
N ASP A 116 -13.12 -9.94 -14.39
CA ASP A 116 -14.47 -10.09 -13.84
C ASP A 116 -14.46 -10.72 -12.44
N ASP A 117 -15.65 -10.93 -11.87
CA ASP A 117 -15.77 -11.45 -10.49
C ASP A 117 -15.21 -12.89 -10.35
N THR A 118 -15.12 -13.68 -11.46
CA THR A 118 -14.57 -15.04 -11.42
C THR A 118 -13.08 -15.05 -11.13
N PHE A 119 -12.37 -13.98 -11.50
CA PHE A 119 -10.96 -13.79 -11.16
C PHE A 119 -10.69 -13.88 -9.64
N LEU A 120 -11.64 -13.48 -8.82
CA LEU A 120 -11.49 -13.51 -7.36
C LEU A 120 -11.38 -14.94 -6.80
N GLU A 121 -11.82 -15.94 -7.55
CA GLU A 121 -11.77 -17.37 -7.20
C GLU A 121 -10.53 -18.08 -7.80
N GLU A 122 -9.88 -17.48 -8.81
CA GLU A 122 -8.61 -17.98 -9.34
C GLU A 122 -7.54 -17.94 -8.24
N THR A 123 -6.54 -18.82 -8.32
CA THR A 123 -5.53 -18.96 -7.27
C THR A 123 -4.14 -18.54 -7.74
N TYR A 124 -3.36 -18.06 -6.77
CA TYR A 124 -1.93 -17.79 -6.91
C TYR A 124 -1.16 -18.49 -5.80
N TYR A 125 0.13 -18.75 -6.00
CA TYR A 125 1.02 -19.24 -4.94
C TYR A 125 1.60 -18.06 -4.16
N ASP A 126 1.49 -18.12 -2.82
CA ASP A 126 2.06 -17.15 -1.90
C ASP A 126 3.27 -17.74 -1.19
N PRO A 127 4.49 -17.21 -1.38
CA PRO A 127 5.69 -17.72 -0.72
C PRO A 127 5.74 -17.40 0.77
N ASP A 128 5.10 -16.31 1.22
CA ASP A 128 5.07 -15.90 2.62
C ASP A 128 4.16 -16.82 3.43
N PHE A 129 2.95 -17.10 2.94
CA PHE A 129 2.00 -18.03 3.53
C PHE A 129 2.22 -19.49 3.12
N LYS A 130 3.18 -19.77 2.20
CA LYS A 130 3.58 -21.12 1.74
C LYS A 130 2.42 -21.96 1.19
N GLY A 131 1.55 -21.35 0.38
CA GLY A 131 0.38 -22.02 -0.15
C GLY A 131 -0.30 -21.32 -1.31
N ASN A 132 -1.32 -22.00 -1.88
CA ASN A 132 -2.19 -21.40 -2.88
C ASN A 132 -3.40 -20.74 -2.22
N TYR A 133 -3.68 -19.50 -2.61
CA TYR A 133 -4.76 -18.68 -2.09
C TYR A 133 -5.56 -18.08 -3.25
N PRO A 134 -6.87 -17.86 -3.09
CA PRO A 134 -7.66 -17.18 -4.11
C PRO A 134 -7.28 -15.70 -4.18
N PHE A 135 -7.42 -15.07 -5.35
CA PHE A 135 -7.14 -13.63 -5.49
C PHE A 135 -8.00 -12.76 -4.59
N SER A 136 -9.21 -13.21 -4.20
CA SER A 136 -10.00 -12.52 -3.18
C SER A 136 -9.23 -12.34 -1.87
N PHE A 137 -8.39 -13.30 -1.47
CA PHE A 137 -7.60 -13.21 -0.24
C PHE A 137 -6.62 -12.01 -0.30
N VAL A 138 -5.82 -11.89 -1.37
CA VAL A 138 -4.84 -10.80 -1.47
C VAL A 138 -5.50 -9.45 -1.74
N ILE A 139 -6.59 -9.38 -2.53
CA ILE A 139 -7.25 -8.09 -2.81
C ILE A 139 -7.95 -7.53 -1.55
N HIS A 140 -8.64 -8.37 -0.77
CA HIS A 140 -9.15 -7.96 0.53
C HIS A 140 -8.01 -7.64 1.51
N GLY A 141 -6.95 -8.45 1.48
CA GLY A 141 -5.74 -8.21 2.28
C GLY A 141 -5.14 -6.82 2.01
N MET A 142 -5.04 -6.40 0.74
CA MET A 142 -4.55 -5.06 0.38
C MET A 142 -5.44 -3.94 0.95
N LEU A 143 -6.77 -4.08 0.93
CA LEU A 143 -7.68 -3.11 1.56
C LEU A 143 -7.43 -2.99 3.07
N HIS A 144 -7.32 -4.10 3.76
CA HIS A 144 -7.08 -4.12 5.21
C HIS A 144 -5.70 -3.54 5.54
N HIS A 145 -4.69 -3.89 4.76
CA HIS A 145 -3.31 -3.45 4.90
C HIS A 145 -3.18 -1.94 4.69
N ASP A 146 -3.80 -1.42 3.63
CA ASP A 146 -3.82 0.02 3.36
C ASP A 146 -4.54 0.79 4.48
N LEU A 147 -5.69 0.31 4.98
CA LEU A 147 -6.39 0.94 6.11
C LEU A 147 -5.57 0.91 7.40
N TYR A 148 -4.91 -0.21 7.70
CA TYR A 148 -4.04 -0.34 8.86
C TYR A 148 -2.91 0.70 8.82
N HIS A 149 -2.23 0.83 7.67
CA HIS A 149 -1.14 1.78 7.50
C HIS A 149 -1.61 3.24 7.38
N LEU A 150 -2.81 3.50 6.87
CA LEU A 150 -3.41 4.84 6.91
C LEU A 150 -3.60 5.32 8.36
N GLY A 151 -4.02 4.42 9.26
CA GLY A 151 -4.10 4.69 10.69
C GLY A 151 -2.72 4.98 11.31
N GLN A 152 -1.71 4.19 10.98
CA GLN A 152 -0.32 4.42 11.44
C GLN A 152 0.22 5.76 10.94
N LEU A 153 0.01 6.11 9.66
CA LEU A 153 0.38 7.41 9.11
C LEU A 153 -0.25 8.56 9.88
N GLY A 154 -1.52 8.44 10.27
CA GLY A 154 -2.20 9.43 11.10
C GLY A 154 -1.48 9.68 12.43
N ILE A 155 -1.03 8.62 13.10
CA ILE A 155 -0.28 8.68 14.37
C ILE A 155 1.10 9.28 14.14
N VAL A 156 1.86 8.78 13.17
CA VAL A 156 3.22 9.24 12.84
C VAL A 156 3.22 10.73 12.52
N ILE A 157 2.33 11.19 11.65
CA ILE A 157 2.20 12.60 11.27
C ILE A 157 1.85 13.47 12.47
N LYS A 158 0.92 13.04 13.31
CA LYS A 158 0.55 13.77 14.52
C LYS A 158 1.73 13.92 15.49
N LEU A 159 2.52 12.88 15.66
CA LEU A 159 3.72 12.91 16.51
C LEU A 159 4.81 13.84 15.95
N LEU A 160 5.02 13.84 14.62
CA LEU A 160 5.96 14.75 13.96
C LEU A 160 5.55 16.22 14.16
N LYS A 161 4.27 16.53 14.00
CA LYS A 161 3.74 17.91 14.13
C LYS A 161 3.59 18.38 15.57
N GLY A 162 3.36 17.48 16.51
CA GLY A 162 3.25 17.81 17.93
C GLY A 162 4.60 18.05 18.63
N LYS A 163 5.71 17.84 17.94
CA LYS A 163 7.08 18.15 18.43
C LYS A 163 7.56 19.57 18.07
N ARG A 164 6.69 20.39 17.48
CA ARG A 164 6.97 21.80 17.16
C ARG A 164 6.52 22.76 18.25
#